data_4a23cc0f3e6539bdf96eb1f7415059cb
#
_entry.id   4a23cc0f3e6539bdf96eb1f7415059cb
#
_cell.length_a   1.000
_cell.length_b   1.000
_cell.length_c   1.000
_cell.angle_alpha   90.00
_cell.angle_beta   90.00
_cell.angle_gamma   90.00
#
_symmetry.space_group_name_H-M   'P 1'
#
loop_
_entity.id
_entity.type
_entity.pdbx_description
1 polymer ?
#
loop_
_entity_poly.entity_id
_entity_poly.type
_entity_poly.pdbx_seq_one_letter_code
_entity_poly.pdbx_strand_id
1 'polypeptide(L)'
;MAGIQHPQSATTVFLDQPPSCLEFCPGAPDHFIVGTYLLSENKTEDGEVEQSKTGSLQLWNLDPVSKTLSQIQRTAVPYAVFDLHFHPRHKNLFAIASSVGSVALFQVSTNSTTGDASATPSITQLWTKQVHEDPLIPALFLAWAPQNWFPKPADGFAVTFSDGRTAVFGTEGDIRQEESIAEWGTYEAKQMIEVWFVALSTSMGNPDPETQNPSEIPFMFTGNDFGSLHTRRFDNTTELDDPDEHISPMLLEHDDRARHHTAGVTAILPLDVPLVDDAPVLLTGCYDEGLRVYHATRRGEVLAEQGLDGGVWRLQLLNTTRIPGSDDPSNVSEHRFLVLASCMHAGTRLVRVTCKHEYGAPNWGIEVLAKFTEHESMNYASGVWKGGQEMTRSSEVLCVSSSFYDRRLCVWTVDL
;
A
#
# COMPACT_ATOMS: atom_id res chain seq x y z
N MET A 1 7.15 28.98 -10.35
CA MET A 1 6.62 27.80 -9.64
C MET A 1 5.20 28.13 -9.21
N ALA A 2 4.22 27.27 -9.50
CA ALA A 2 2.88 27.43 -8.92
C ALA A 2 3.03 27.25 -7.40
N GLY A 3 2.29 28.02 -6.61
CA GLY A 3 2.32 27.89 -5.15
C GLY A 3 1.66 26.58 -4.70
N ILE A 4 1.95 26.13 -3.47
CA ILE A 4 1.29 24.96 -2.86
C ILE A 4 -0.22 25.24 -2.79
N GLN A 5 -1.03 24.31 -3.30
CA GLN A 5 -2.49 24.41 -3.23
C GLN A 5 -3.00 23.98 -1.86
N HIS A 6 -4.09 24.60 -1.41
CA HIS A 6 -4.79 24.26 -0.17
C HIS A 6 -6.26 23.96 -0.48
N PRO A 7 -6.57 22.78 -1.03
CA PRO A 7 -7.92 22.41 -1.38
C PRO A 7 -8.82 22.32 -0.14
N GLN A 8 -10.12 22.59 -0.35
CA GLN A 8 -11.16 22.40 0.64
C GLN A 8 -12.07 21.25 0.26
N SER A 9 -12.76 20.66 1.24
CA SER A 9 -13.71 19.58 0.97
C SER A 9 -14.93 20.09 0.22
N ALA A 10 -15.24 19.43 -0.88
CA ALA A 10 -16.52 19.59 -1.58
C ALA A 10 -17.66 18.90 -0.83
N THR A 11 -17.35 17.76 -0.18
CA THR A 11 -18.29 16.97 0.62
C THR A 11 -17.57 16.41 1.84
N THR A 12 -18.24 16.46 2.98
CA THR A 12 -17.80 15.82 4.24
C THR A 12 -18.94 14.99 4.79
N VAL A 13 -18.64 13.72 5.13
CA VAL A 13 -19.54 12.83 5.85
C VAL A 13 -18.85 12.27 7.10
N PHE A 14 -19.65 11.87 8.11
CA PHE A 14 -19.13 11.27 9.32
C PHE A 14 -19.54 9.80 9.37
N LEU A 15 -18.56 8.95 9.65
CA LEU A 15 -18.75 7.51 9.76
C LEU A 15 -19.23 7.14 11.17
N ASP A 16 -19.86 5.96 11.29
CA ASP A 16 -20.27 5.41 12.58
C ASP A 16 -19.09 4.85 13.40
N GLN A 17 -18.00 4.45 12.72
CA GLN A 17 -16.78 3.89 13.31
C GLN A 17 -15.54 4.56 12.75
N PRO A 18 -14.40 4.58 13.50
CA PRO A 18 -13.14 5.15 13.00
C PRO A 18 -12.63 4.43 11.75
N PRO A 19 -12.37 5.14 10.64
CA PRO A 19 -11.80 4.57 9.42
C PRO A 19 -10.30 4.32 9.55
N SER A 20 -9.84 3.09 9.34
CA SER A 20 -8.43 2.70 9.40
C SER A 20 -7.76 2.62 8.03
N CYS A 21 -8.52 2.21 7.01
CA CYS A 21 -8.03 2.04 5.64
C CYS A 21 -9.11 2.39 4.61
N LEU A 22 -8.68 2.69 3.38
CA LEU A 22 -9.56 3.04 2.26
C LEU A 22 -8.87 2.68 0.95
N GLU A 23 -9.60 2.03 0.04
CA GLU A 23 -9.12 1.81 -1.33
C GLU A 23 -10.28 1.83 -2.34
N PHE A 24 -10.05 2.46 -3.50
CA PHE A 24 -10.99 2.45 -4.62
C PHE A 24 -11.02 1.09 -5.30
N CYS A 25 -12.23 0.65 -5.70
CA CYS A 25 -12.43 -0.63 -6.37
C CYS A 25 -11.94 -0.57 -7.83
N PRO A 26 -10.88 -1.30 -8.23
CA PRO A 26 -10.38 -1.22 -9.61
C PRO A 26 -11.38 -1.75 -10.65
N GLY A 27 -12.29 -2.64 -10.24
CA GLY A 27 -13.36 -3.18 -11.09
C GLY A 27 -14.65 -2.35 -11.10
N ALA A 28 -14.76 -1.35 -10.21
CA ALA A 28 -15.91 -0.46 -10.09
C ALA A 28 -15.43 0.93 -9.63
N PRO A 29 -14.82 1.73 -10.52
CA PRO A 29 -14.00 2.88 -10.17
C PRO A 29 -14.73 4.00 -9.41
N ASP A 30 -16.06 4.08 -9.50
CA ASP A 30 -16.85 5.02 -8.72
C ASP A 30 -17.15 4.52 -7.30
N HIS A 31 -16.64 3.35 -6.94
CA HIS A 31 -16.82 2.75 -5.62
C HIS A 31 -15.49 2.59 -4.90
N PHE A 32 -15.56 2.69 -3.59
CA PHE A 32 -14.41 2.43 -2.71
C PHE A 32 -14.86 1.74 -1.43
N ILE A 33 -13.93 1.08 -0.77
CA ILE A 33 -14.18 0.40 0.50
C ILE A 33 -13.43 1.13 1.60
N VAL A 34 -14.11 1.32 2.73
CA VAL A 34 -13.53 1.80 3.97
C VAL A 34 -13.53 0.65 4.97
N GLY A 35 -12.37 0.29 5.50
CA GLY A 35 -12.22 -0.56 6.66
C GLY A 35 -12.25 0.29 7.93
N THR A 36 -12.83 -0.24 9.00
CA THR A 36 -12.95 0.47 10.27
C THR A 36 -12.32 -0.29 11.43
N TYR A 37 -11.89 0.45 12.44
CA TYR A 37 -11.32 -0.04 13.67
C TYR A 37 -12.04 0.59 14.86
N LEU A 38 -12.79 -0.19 15.63
CA LEU A 38 -13.46 0.28 16.83
C LEU A 38 -12.91 -0.47 18.06
N LEU A 39 -12.24 0.25 18.93
CA LEU A 39 -11.88 -0.20 20.27
C LEU A 39 -12.98 0.17 21.24
N SER A 40 -13.52 -0.82 21.93
CA SER A 40 -14.52 -0.63 23.01
C SER A 40 -13.94 -1.15 24.32
N GLU A 41 -14.13 -0.39 25.38
CA GLU A 41 -13.70 -0.75 26.72
C GLU A 41 -14.96 -0.94 27.62
N ASN A 42 -15.10 -2.13 28.13
CA ASN A 42 -16.18 -2.47 29.08
C ASN A 42 -15.56 -2.73 30.45
N LYS A 43 -16.09 -2.12 31.47
CA LYS A 43 -15.73 -2.47 32.85
C LYS A 43 -16.56 -3.68 33.30
N THR A 44 -15.86 -4.75 33.69
CA THR A 44 -16.49 -5.92 34.29
C THR A 44 -17.00 -5.60 35.70
N GLU A 45 -17.86 -6.44 36.25
CA GLU A 45 -18.38 -6.30 37.64
C GLU A 45 -17.24 -6.33 38.68
N ASP A 46 -16.14 -6.99 38.39
CA ASP A 46 -14.95 -7.07 39.25
C ASP A 46 -13.99 -5.85 39.08
N GLY A 47 -14.36 -4.88 38.22
CA GLY A 47 -13.61 -3.63 37.99
C GLY A 47 -12.46 -3.75 37.01
N GLU A 48 -12.27 -4.89 36.37
CA GLU A 48 -11.32 -5.07 35.29
C GLU A 48 -11.86 -4.42 34.01
N VAL A 49 -10.93 -3.94 33.15
CA VAL A 49 -11.28 -3.35 31.86
C VAL A 49 -11.07 -4.41 30.78
N GLU A 50 -12.17 -4.88 30.19
CA GLU A 50 -12.15 -5.76 29.03
C GLU A 50 -12.18 -4.91 27.76
N GLN A 51 -11.16 -5.07 26.92
CA GLN A 51 -11.07 -4.42 25.62
C GLN A 51 -11.57 -5.35 24.52
N SER A 52 -12.47 -4.85 23.68
CA SER A 52 -12.90 -5.54 22.46
C SER A 52 -12.57 -4.71 21.23
N LYS A 53 -12.07 -5.38 20.17
CA LYS A 53 -11.72 -4.76 18.90
C LYS A 53 -12.67 -5.30 17.82
N THR A 54 -13.51 -4.43 17.27
CA THR A 54 -14.45 -4.77 16.20
C THR A 54 -14.32 -3.79 15.03
N GLY A 55 -14.95 -4.09 13.90
CA GLY A 55 -14.91 -3.22 12.74
C GLY A 55 -16.06 -3.46 11.77
N SER A 56 -15.96 -2.82 10.64
CA SER A 56 -16.85 -3.02 9.51
C SER A 56 -16.11 -2.76 8.19
N LEU A 57 -16.63 -3.35 7.13
CA LEU A 57 -16.32 -2.98 5.76
C LEU A 57 -17.49 -2.19 5.20
N GLN A 58 -17.22 -0.99 4.71
CA GLN A 58 -18.24 -0.09 4.19
C GLN A 58 -17.97 0.18 2.72
N LEU A 59 -18.92 -0.20 1.86
CA LEU A 59 -18.89 0.10 0.44
C LEU A 59 -19.56 1.43 0.20
N TRP A 60 -18.83 2.34 -0.43
CA TRP A 60 -19.28 3.68 -0.75
C TRP A 60 -19.27 3.91 -2.26
N ASN A 61 -20.21 4.72 -2.73
CA ASN A 61 -20.23 5.28 -4.09
C ASN A 61 -19.85 6.75 -4.03
N LEU A 62 -18.97 7.17 -4.93
CA LEU A 62 -18.63 8.55 -5.22
C LEU A 62 -19.26 8.94 -6.56
N ASP A 63 -20.14 9.93 -6.56
CA ASP A 63 -20.54 10.60 -7.79
C ASP A 63 -19.47 11.65 -8.14
N PRO A 64 -18.67 11.45 -9.20
CA PRO A 64 -17.56 12.35 -9.51
C PRO A 64 -18.03 13.72 -10.03
N VAL A 65 -19.27 13.84 -10.52
CA VAL A 65 -19.81 15.10 -11.05
C VAL A 65 -20.33 16.00 -9.92
N SER A 66 -21.17 15.44 -9.06
CA SER A 66 -21.68 16.17 -7.88
C SER A 66 -20.74 16.17 -6.71
N LYS A 67 -19.67 15.35 -6.74
CA LYS A 67 -18.69 15.12 -5.67
C LYS A 67 -19.35 14.66 -4.36
N THR A 68 -20.46 13.93 -4.46
CA THR A 68 -21.23 13.44 -3.31
C THR A 68 -20.93 11.97 -3.01
N LEU A 69 -21.10 11.58 -1.75
CA LEU A 69 -20.89 10.23 -1.26
C LEU A 69 -22.20 9.60 -0.83
N SER A 70 -22.36 8.31 -1.15
CA SER A 70 -23.48 7.50 -0.64
C SER A 70 -22.96 6.14 -0.17
N GLN A 71 -23.36 5.72 1.03
CA GLN A 71 -23.05 4.40 1.56
C GLN A 71 -23.98 3.36 0.92
N ILE A 72 -23.39 2.37 0.27
CA ILE A 72 -24.13 1.30 -0.44
C ILE A 72 -24.36 0.10 0.48
N GLN A 73 -23.31 -0.31 1.21
CA GLN A 73 -23.36 -1.47 2.09
C GLN A 73 -22.47 -1.24 3.31
N ARG A 74 -22.89 -1.81 4.44
CA ARG A 74 -22.07 -1.94 5.64
C ARG A 74 -22.11 -3.38 6.12
N THR A 75 -20.95 -4.01 6.21
CA THR A 75 -20.78 -5.38 6.69
C THR A 75 -19.97 -5.35 7.98
N ALA A 76 -20.57 -5.73 9.10
CA ALA A 76 -19.86 -5.83 10.39
C ALA A 76 -18.89 -7.02 10.34
N VAL A 77 -17.71 -6.85 10.91
CA VAL A 77 -16.75 -7.94 11.14
C VAL A 77 -16.38 -8.05 12.62
N PRO A 78 -16.10 -9.28 13.13
CA PRO A 78 -15.89 -9.51 14.56
C PRO A 78 -14.51 -9.08 15.06
N TYR A 79 -13.73 -8.42 14.25
CA TYR A 79 -12.38 -7.92 14.51
C TYR A 79 -12.20 -6.51 13.94
N ALA A 80 -11.20 -5.78 14.39
CA ALA A 80 -10.82 -4.52 13.76
C ALA A 80 -10.03 -4.76 12.47
N VAL A 81 -10.26 -3.92 11.46
CA VAL A 81 -9.54 -3.95 10.19
C VAL A 81 -8.33 -3.02 10.31
N PHE A 82 -7.12 -3.55 10.10
CA PHE A 82 -5.90 -2.74 10.08
C PHE A 82 -5.62 -2.17 8.70
N ASP A 83 -5.69 -3.02 7.67
CA ASP A 83 -5.43 -2.59 6.30
C ASP A 83 -6.25 -3.38 5.28
N LEU A 84 -6.31 -2.87 4.05
CA LEU A 84 -7.11 -3.40 2.96
C LEU A 84 -6.40 -3.16 1.63
N HIS A 85 -6.27 -4.22 0.79
CA HIS A 85 -5.70 -4.09 -0.54
C HIS A 85 -6.42 -4.93 -1.58
N PHE A 86 -6.75 -4.30 -2.72
CA PHE A 86 -7.25 -5.01 -3.89
C PHE A 86 -6.17 -5.85 -4.54
N HIS A 87 -6.59 -7.03 -5.04
CA HIS A 87 -5.71 -7.93 -5.76
C HIS A 87 -5.26 -7.31 -7.10
N PRO A 88 -3.96 -7.32 -7.43
CA PRO A 88 -3.45 -6.60 -8.61
C PRO A 88 -3.97 -7.15 -9.94
N ARG A 89 -4.29 -8.43 -10.03
CA ARG A 89 -4.81 -9.11 -11.23
C ARG A 89 -6.33 -9.31 -11.22
N HIS A 90 -6.92 -9.56 -10.05
CA HIS A 90 -8.37 -9.78 -9.88
C HIS A 90 -9.05 -8.53 -9.32
N LYS A 91 -9.41 -7.60 -10.21
CA LYS A 91 -9.88 -6.23 -9.89
C LYS A 91 -11.07 -6.13 -8.94
N ASN A 92 -11.76 -7.24 -8.69
CA ASN A 92 -12.92 -7.31 -7.80
C ASN A 92 -12.65 -8.11 -6.51
N LEU A 93 -11.42 -8.59 -6.30
CA LEU A 93 -11.00 -9.24 -5.06
C LEU A 93 -10.17 -8.29 -4.21
N PHE A 94 -10.39 -8.31 -2.90
CA PHE A 94 -9.54 -7.61 -1.95
C PHE A 94 -9.38 -8.42 -0.67
N ALA A 95 -8.26 -8.25 -0.01
CA ALA A 95 -7.99 -8.86 1.28
C ALA A 95 -7.81 -7.80 2.36
N ILE A 96 -8.07 -8.19 3.61
CA ILE A 96 -7.85 -7.35 4.79
C ILE A 96 -6.92 -8.04 5.77
N ALA A 97 -6.14 -7.25 6.50
CA ALA A 97 -5.39 -7.65 7.68
C ALA A 97 -6.19 -7.28 8.94
N SER A 98 -6.25 -8.18 9.92
CA SER A 98 -7.12 -8.06 11.08
C SER A 98 -6.39 -8.00 12.41
N SER A 99 -7.08 -7.48 13.43
CA SER A 99 -6.59 -7.38 14.80
C SER A 99 -6.48 -8.74 15.55
N VAL A 100 -6.83 -9.84 14.91
CA VAL A 100 -6.79 -11.19 15.48
C VAL A 100 -5.84 -12.13 14.72
N GLY A 101 -4.81 -11.59 14.06
CA GLY A 101 -3.82 -12.39 13.34
C GLY A 101 -4.39 -13.16 12.15
N SER A 102 -5.45 -12.66 11.52
CA SER A 102 -6.08 -13.28 10.38
C SER A 102 -6.08 -12.38 9.15
N VAL A 103 -6.15 -13.01 7.97
CA VAL A 103 -6.43 -12.39 6.68
C VAL A 103 -7.79 -12.89 6.22
N ALA A 104 -8.62 -12.00 5.69
CA ALA A 104 -9.88 -12.38 5.08
C ALA A 104 -9.97 -11.87 3.65
N LEU A 105 -10.43 -12.72 2.74
CA LEU A 105 -10.66 -12.39 1.33
C LEU A 105 -12.12 -12.08 1.07
N PHE A 106 -12.33 -11.02 0.32
CA PHE A 106 -13.66 -10.56 -0.08
C PHE A 106 -13.74 -10.34 -1.59
N GLN A 107 -14.96 -10.37 -2.09
CA GLN A 107 -15.28 -10.04 -3.48
C GLN A 107 -16.28 -8.90 -3.53
N VAL A 108 -16.02 -7.93 -4.41
CA VAL A 108 -17.02 -6.94 -4.84
C VAL A 108 -17.73 -7.50 -6.06
N SER A 109 -19.03 -7.79 -5.94
CA SER A 109 -19.85 -8.19 -7.08
C SER A 109 -20.53 -6.98 -7.70
N THR A 110 -20.27 -6.77 -8.99
CA THR A 110 -21.01 -5.82 -9.84
C THR A 110 -21.94 -6.67 -10.71
N ASN A 111 -23.19 -6.89 -10.26
CA ASN A 111 -24.10 -7.79 -10.96
C ASN A 111 -24.55 -7.22 -12.30
N SER A 112 -23.84 -7.54 -13.38
CA SER A 112 -24.29 -7.31 -14.75
C SER A 112 -24.67 -8.61 -15.50
N THR A 113 -24.92 -9.74 -14.80
CA THR A 113 -25.17 -11.04 -15.45
C THR A 113 -26.57 -11.22 -16.04
N THR A 114 -27.50 -10.28 -15.86
CA THR A 114 -28.87 -10.42 -16.37
C THR A 114 -29.37 -9.22 -17.17
N GLY A 115 -28.51 -8.32 -17.62
CA GLY A 115 -28.94 -7.16 -18.42
C GLY A 115 -29.76 -6.10 -17.66
N ASP A 116 -29.91 -6.25 -16.36
CA ASP A 116 -30.57 -5.28 -15.50
C ASP A 116 -29.56 -4.24 -15.04
N ALA A 117 -29.64 -3.02 -15.56
CA ALA A 117 -28.77 -1.89 -15.24
C ALA A 117 -28.93 -1.38 -13.80
N SER A 118 -29.68 -2.07 -12.94
CA SER A 118 -30.02 -1.64 -11.58
C SER A 118 -29.33 -2.43 -10.46
N ALA A 119 -28.41 -3.36 -10.77
CA ALA A 119 -27.78 -4.16 -9.74
C ALA A 119 -26.74 -3.36 -8.94
N THR A 120 -27.04 -3.11 -7.68
CA THR A 120 -26.17 -2.42 -6.74
C THR A 120 -24.96 -3.30 -6.41
N PRO A 121 -23.72 -2.78 -6.47
CA PRO A 121 -22.53 -3.53 -6.03
C PRO A 121 -22.65 -3.99 -4.59
N SER A 122 -22.07 -5.14 -4.28
CA SER A 122 -22.10 -5.71 -2.94
C SER A 122 -20.76 -6.37 -2.57
N ILE A 123 -20.45 -6.37 -1.27
CA ILE A 123 -19.28 -7.07 -0.71
C ILE A 123 -19.75 -8.44 -0.20
N THR A 124 -19.03 -9.49 -0.59
CA THR A 124 -19.21 -10.85 -0.08
C THR A 124 -17.88 -11.40 0.43
N GLN A 125 -17.86 -11.96 1.63
CA GLN A 125 -16.71 -12.67 2.17
C GLN A 125 -16.57 -14.03 1.50
N LEU A 126 -15.35 -14.38 1.04
CA LEU A 126 -15.03 -15.68 0.48
C LEU A 126 -14.47 -16.61 1.53
N TRP A 127 -13.46 -16.14 2.28
CA TRP A 127 -12.85 -16.90 3.37
C TRP A 127 -12.20 -15.99 4.42
N THR A 128 -11.88 -16.57 5.58
CA THR A 128 -11.00 -15.99 6.60
C THR A 128 -10.02 -17.06 7.05
N LYS A 129 -8.73 -16.76 6.96
CA LYS A 129 -7.64 -17.65 7.34
C LYS A 129 -6.86 -17.06 8.51
N GLN A 130 -6.63 -17.89 9.55
CA GLN A 130 -5.68 -17.55 10.59
C GLN A 130 -4.27 -17.67 9.99
N VAL A 131 -3.53 -16.56 10.02
CA VAL A 131 -2.18 -16.45 9.45
C VAL A 131 -1.09 -16.29 10.51
N HIS A 132 -1.48 -16.23 11.77
CA HIS A 132 -0.63 -16.27 12.95
C HIS A 132 -1.19 -17.29 13.94
N GLU A 133 -0.34 -18.13 14.53
CA GLU A 133 -0.75 -19.16 15.49
C GLU A 133 -1.36 -18.59 16.78
N ASP A 134 -0.91 -17.38 17.20
CA ASP A 134 -1.49 -16.65 18.32
C ASP A 134 -2.45 -15.57 17.81
N PRO A 135 -3.77 -15.67 18.08
CA PRO A 135 -4.75 -14.68 17.66
C PRO A 135 -4.66 -13.35 18.42
N LEU A 136 -3.82 -13.25 19.45
CA LEU A 136 -3.54 -12.00 20.15
C LEU A 136 -2.51 -11.14 19.42
N ILE A 137 -1.76 -11.73 18.48
CA ILE A 137 -0.80 -11.02 17.62
C ILE A 137 -1.52 -10.52 16.37
N PRO A 138 -1.76 -9.22 16.22
CA PRO A 138 -2.46 -8.67 15.07
C PRO A 138 -1.62 -8.78 13.79
N ALA A 139 -2.31 -9.02 12.67
CA ALA A 139 -1.81 -8.76 11.33
C ALA A 139 -1.94 -7.26 11.05
N LEU A 140 -0.82 -6.57 10.77
CA LEU A 140 -0.77 -5.11 10.68
C LEU A 140 -0.92 -4.60 9.25
N PHE A 141 -0.33 -5.31 8.29
CA PHE A 141 -0.32 -4.92 6.89
C PHE A 141 -0.30 -6.16 5.98
N LEU A 142 -0.86 -6.02 4.78
CA LEU A 142 -0.86 -7.05 3.76
C LEU A 142 -0.38 -6.45 2.43
N ALA A 143 0.54 -7.12 1.73
CA ALA A 143 0.94 -6.78 0.37
C ALA A 143 0.74 -7.97 -0.57
N TRP A 144 0.02 -7.77 -1.67
CA TRP A 144 -0.08 -8.78 -2.73
C TRP A 144 1.24 -8.93 -3.48
N ALA A 145 1.59 -10.16 -3.82
CA ALA A 145 2.72 -10.43 -4.68
C ALA A 145 2.44 -9.92 -6.11
N PRO A 146 3.34 -9.13 -6.71
CA PRO A 146 3.21 -8.77 -8.11
C PRO A 146 3.43 -9.99 -9.01
N GLN A 147 3.04 -9.87 -10.27
CA GLN A 147 3.31 -10.90 -11.26
C GLN A 147 4.83 -11.20 -11.31
N ASN A 148 5.17 -12.47 -11.47
CA ASN A 148 6.57 -12.96 -11.55
C ASN A 148 7.42 -12.77 -10.27
N TRP A 149 6.79 -12.48 -9.12
CA TRP A 149 7.50 -12.47 -7.84
C TRP A 149 7.87 -13.88 -7.37
N PHE A 150 6.97 -14.84 -7.61
CA PHE A 150 7.23 -16.26 -7.38
C PHE A 150 7.93 -16.89 -8.60
N PRO A 151 8.77 -17.92 -8.39
CA PRO A 151 9.47 -18.61 -9.48
C PRO A 151 8.53 -19.37 -10.42
N LYS A 152 7.35 -19.76 -9.93
CA LYS A 152 6.29 -20.40 -10.71
C LYS A 152 5.03 -19.51 -10.71
N PRO A 153 4.15 -19.64 -11.72
CA PRO A 153 2.88 -18.93 -11.72
C PRO A 153 2.05 -19.23 -10.46
N ALA A 154 1.84 -18.23 -9.63
CA ALA A 154 1.13 -18.35 -8.36
C ALA A 154 0.43 -17.03 -7.99
N ASP A 155 -0.56 -17.13 -7.11
CA ASP A 155 -1.12 -16.02 -6.36
C ASP A 155 -0.66 -16.08 -4.90
N GLY A 156 -0.39 -14.92 -4.31
CA GLY A 156 0.00 -14.87 -2.91
C GLY A 156 0.18 -13.46 -2.38
N PHE A 157 0.48 -13.39 -1.09
CA PHE A 157 0.62 -12.13 -0.35
C PHE A 157 1.60 -12.30 0.81
N ALA A 158 2.21 -11.18 1.22
CA ALA A 158 2.96 -11.09 2.46
C ALA A 158 2.12 -10.39 3.53
N VAL A 159 2.27 -10.83 4.78
CA VAL A 159 1.60 -10.24 5.96
C VAL A 159 2.64 -9.91 7.01
N THR A 160 2.50 -8.75 7.65
CA THR A 160 3.35 -8.33 8.77
C THR A 160 2.59 -8.42 10.09
N PHE A 161 3.33 -8.64 11.17
CA PHE A 161 2.78 -8.81 12.51
C PHE A 161 3.41 -7.87 13.53
N SER A 162 2.76 -7.76 14.70
CA SER A 162 3.25 -6.90 15.79
C SER A 162 4.38 -7.52 16.61
N ASP A 163 4.71 -8.76 16.39
CA ASP A 163 5.79 -9.48 17.07
C ASP A 163 7.15 -9.48 16.32
N GLY A 164 7.21 -8.80 15.17
CA GLY A 164 8.42 -8.72 14.36
C GLY A 164 8.47 -9.67 13.18
N ARG A 165 7.46 -10.54 13.00
CA ARG A 165 7.38 -11.48 11.88
C ARG A 165 6.79 -10.85 10.62
N THR A 166 7.21 -11.40 9.50
CA THR A 166 6.58 -11.23 8.18
C THR A 166 6.45 -12.61 7.57
N ALA A 167 5.25 -13.02 7.19
CA ALA A 167 5.01 -14.31 6.54
C ALA A 167 4.51 -14.12 5.11
N VAL A 168 4.90 -15.03 4.22
CA VAL A 168 4.46 -15.09 2.83
C VAL A 168 3.56 -16.29 2.66
N PHE A 169 2.36 -16.04 2.17
CA PHE A 169 1.35 -17.05 1.85
C PHE A 169 1.12 -17.08 0.35
N GLY A 170 0.84 -18.28 -0.19
CA GLY A 170 0.57 -18.41 -1.60
C GLY A 170 -0.18 -19.65 -1.99
N THR A 171 -0.55 -19.72 -3.27
CA THR A 171 -1.20 -20.85 -3.90
C THR A 171 -0.86 -20.94 -5.39
N GLU A 172 -0.62 -22.13 -5.89
CA GLU A 172 -0.60 -22.42 -7.33
C GLU A 172 -2.02 -22.71 -7.87
N GLY A 173 -3.02 -22.75 -6.99
CA GLY A 173 -4.44 -22.96 -7.29
C GLY A 173 -5.25 -21.67 -7.39
N ASP A 174 -6.53 -21.77 -7.04
CA ASP A 174 -7.42 -20.59 -7.01
C ASP A 174 -7.35 -19.92 -5.63
N ILE A 175 -6.94 -18.64 -5.60
CA ILE A 175 -6.85 -17.82 -4.38
C ILE A 175 -8.21 -17.68 -3.66
N ARG A 176 -9.32 -17.98 -4.31
CA ARG A 176 -10.66 -17.96 -3.71
C ARG A 176 -10.93 -19.17 -2.80
N GLN A 177 -10.06 -20.19 -2.82
CA GLN A 177 -10.18 -21.42 -2.02
C GLN A 177 -9.20 -21.37 -0.86
N GLU A 178 -9.71 -21.26 0.38
CA GLU A 178 -8.88 -21.14 1.59
C GLU A 178 -7.91 -22.30 1.72
N GLU A 179 -8.36 -23.53 1.40
CA GLU A 179 -7.62 -24.77 1.55
C GLU A 179 -6.36 -24.82 0.66
N SER A 180 -6.38 -24.07 -0.44
CA SER A 180 -5.24 -24.01 -1.36
C SER A 180 -4.10 -23.11 -0.88
N ILE A 181 -4.36 -22.26 0.12
CA ILE A 181 -3.41 -21.26 0.59
C ILE A 181 -2.54 -21.85 1.69
N ALA A 182 -1.23 -21.85 1.48
CA ALA A 182 -0.24 -22.29 2.44
C ALA A 182 0.76 -21.18 2.78
N GLU A 183 1.36 -21.27 3.97
CA GLU A 183 2.52 -20.47 4.33
C GLU A 183 3.75 -21.03 3.61
N TRP A 184 4.41 -20.19 2.82
CA TRP A 184 5.56 -20.56 2.01
C TRP A 184 6.88 -20.05 2.57
N GLY A 185 6.84 -19.03 3.43
CA GLY A 185 8.04 -18.51 4.06
C GLY A 185 7.76 -17.56 5.19
N THR A 186 8.67 -17.55 6.17
CA THR A 186 8.62 -16.64 7.33
C THR A 186 9.96 -15.94 7.48
N TYR A 187 9.89 -14.66 7.79
CA TYR A 187 11.04 -13.77 7.96
C TYR A 187 10.88 -12.99 9.25
N GLU A 188 11.92 -12.99 10.06
CA GLU A 188 11.92 -12.31 11.34
C GLU A 188 12.73 -11.01 11.27
N ALA A 189 12.21 -9.95 11.91
CA ALA A 189 13.04 -8.82 12.28
C ALA A 189 13.95 -9.23 13.44
N LYS A 190 15.13 -8.60 13.54
CA LYS A 190 16.05 -8.86 14.66
C LYS A 190 15.50 -8.44 16.02
N GLN A 191 14.45 -7.64 16.01
CA GLN A 191 13.76 -7.12 17.19
C GLN A 191 12.32 -7.57 17.14
N MET A 192 11.79 -8.05 18.26
CA MET A 192 10.37 -8.37 18.44
C MET A 192 9.59 -7.06 18.61
N ILE A 193 9.32 -6.39 17.51
CA ILE A 193 8.63 -5.10 17.45
C ILE A 193 7.77 -5.06 16.20
N GLU A 194 6.75 -4.22 16.18
CA GLU A 194 5.80 -4.08 15.09
C GLU A 194 6.52 -3.87 13.74
N VAL A 195 6.16 -4.70 12.76
CA VAL A 195 6.52 -4.49 11.36
C VAL A 195 5.33 -3.82 10.68
N TRP A 196 5.43 -2.50 10.47
CA TRP A 196 4.30 -1.70 9.98
C TRP A 196 4.00 -1.87 8.51
N PHE A 197 4.99 -2.30 7.74
CA PHE A 197 4.84 -2.35 6.29
C PHE A 197 5.68 -3.45 5.65
N VAL A 198 5.14 -4.07 4.61
CA VAL A 198 5.88 -4.90 3.67
C VAL A 198 5.57 -4.45 2.24
N ALA A 199 6.59 -4.40 1.40
CA ALA A 199 6.43 -4.23 -0.04
C ALA A 199 7.07 -5.41 -0.76
N LEU A 200 6.35 -5.99 -1.71
CA LEU A 200 6.85 -6.96 -2.66
C LEU A 200 6.99 -6.29 -4.02
N SER A 201 8.12 -6.45 -4.68
CA SER A 201 8.34 -5.90 -6.01
C SER A 201 9.20 -6.81 -6.86
N THR A 202 9.12 -6.62 -8.17
CA THR A 202 10.13 -7.10 -9.12
C THR A 202 10.82 -5.89 -9.73
N SER A 203 12.12 -5.98 -9.95
CA SER A 203 12.91 -4.96 -10.62
C SER A 203 13.66 -5.57 -11.79
N MET A 204 13.76 -4.82 -12.88
CA MET A 204 14.50 -5.28 -14.05
C MET A 204 15.99 -5.28 -13.75
N GLY A 205 16.59 -6.45 -13.75
CA GLY A 205 18.03 -6.65 -13.66
C GLY A 205 18.73 -6.32 -14.97
N ASN A 206 20.07 -6.34 -14.95
CA ASN A 206 20.86 -6.25 -16.16
C ASN A 206 20.55 -7.44 -17.07
N PRO A 207 20.55 -7.25 -18.41
CA PRO A 207 20.37 -8.36 -19.33
C PRO A 207 21.39 -9.46 -19.06
N ASP A 208 20.92 -10.70 -19.00
CA ASP A 208 21.80 -11.86 -18.95
C ASP A 208 22.75 -11.86 -20.14
N PRO A 209 24.07 -11.98 -19.93
CA PRO A 209 25.06 -11.96 -21.03
C PRO A 209 24.82 -13.04 -22.09
N GLU A 210 24.22 -14.18 -21.75
CA GLU A 210 24.00 -15.29 -22.67
C GLU A 210 22.67 -15.20 -23.44
N THR A 211 21.60 -14.77 -22.76
CA THR A 211 20.23 -14.74 -23.32
C THR A 211 19.83 -13.36 -23.84
N GLN A 212 20.53 -12.30 -23.43
CA GLN A 212 20.20 -10.88 -23.66
C GLN A 212 18.79 -10.47 -23.17
N ASN A 213 18.11 -11.32 -22.43
CA ASN A 213 16.82 -11.01 -21.84
C ASN A 213 17.02 -10.38 -20.46
N PRO A 214 16.37 -9.24 -20.17
CA PRO A 214 16.36 -8.72 -18.82
C PRO A 214 15.60 -9.69 -17.93
N SER A 215 16.17 -10.04 -16.78
CA SER A 215 15.50 -10.86 -15.78
C SER A 215 14.81 -9.98 -14.74
N GLU A 216 13.60 -10.35 -14.33
CA GLU A 216 12.94 -9.73 -13.20
C GLU A 216 13.50 -10.29 -11.90
N ILE A 217 13.99 -9.43 -11.04
CA ILE A 217 14.58 -9.78 -9.74
C ILE A 217 13.55 -9.49 -8.65
N PRO A 218 13.11 -10.52 -7.88
CA PRO A 218 12.18 -10.33 -6.79
C PRO A 218 12.84 -9.68 -5.57
N PHE A 219 12.14 -8.72 -4.97
CA PHE A 219 12.52 -8.05 -3.73
C PHE A 219 11.38 -8.07 -2.72
N MET A 220 11.74 -8.11 -1.44
CA MET A 220 10.85 -7.84 -0.32
C MET A 220 11.50 -6.79 0.58
N PHE A 221 10.73 -5.76 0.93
CA PHE A 221 11.12 -4.71 1.84
C PHE A 221 10.20 -4.73 3.05
N THR A 222 10.75 -4.58 4.26
CA THR A 222 9.94 -4.42 5.47
C THR A 222 10.42 -3.25 6.29
N GLY A 223 9.47 -2.52 6.87
CA GLY A 223 9.71 -1.39 7.76
C GLY A 223 9.15 -1.67 9.15
N ASN A 224 9.95 -1.50 10.20
CA ASN A 224 9.53 -1.73 11.57
C ASN A 224 9.37 -0.43 12.38
N ASP A 225 8.80 -0.53 13.58
CA ASP A 225 8.54 0.62 14.45
C ASP A 225 9.82 1.28 14.98
N PHE A 226 10.93 0.56 15.00
CA PHE A 226 12.24 1.09 15.41
C PHE A 226 12.91 1.97 14.34
N GLY A 227 12.35 2.00 13.11
CA GLY A 227 12.92 2.75 11.99
C GLY A 227 13.87 1.96 11.11
N SER A 228 14.04 0.64 11.35
CA SER A 228 14.84 -0.20 10.48
C SER A 228 14.07 -0.54 9.20
N LEU A 229 14.75 -0.41 8.06
CA LEU A 229 14.33 -0.90 6.78
C LEU A 229 15.16 -2.13 6.40
N HIS A 230 14.47 -3.24 6.18
CA HIS A 230 15.06 -4.48 5.72
C HIS A 230 14.84 -4.63 4.23
N THR A 231 15.90 -4.98 3.50
CA THR A 231 15.87 -5.30 2.06
C THR A 231 16.27 -6.75 1.88
N ARG A 232 15.41 -7.54 1.23
CA ARG A 232 15.66 -8.92 0.86
C ARG A 232 15.58 -9.06 -0.65
N ARG A 233 16.61 -9.62 -1.27
CA ARG A 233 16.68 -9.95 -2.69
C ARG A 233 16.64 -11.45 -2.85
N PHE A 234 15.80 -11.93 -3.73
CA PHE A 234 15.68 -13.34 -4.08
C PHE A 234 16.32 -13.63 -5.43
N ASP A 235 16.64 -14.88 -5.67
CA ASP A 235 17.09 -15.33 -6.98
C ASP A 235 15.94 -15.18 -7.98
N ASN A 236 16.31 -15.00 -9.24
CA ASN A 236 15.37 -14.95 -10.37
C ASN A 236 15.22 -16.31 -11.08
N THR A 237 15.74 -17.40 -10.46
CA THR A 237 15.60 -18.74 -11.01
C THR A 237 14.15 -19.20 -11.01
N THR A 238 13.75 -19.87 -12.08
CA THR A 238 12.47 -20.58 -12.17
C THR A 238 12.59 -22.06 -11.84
N GLU A 239 13.82 -22.56 -11.69
CA GLU A 239 14.13 -23.94 -11.32
C GLU A 239 14.52 -23.98 -9.86
N LEU A 240 13.73 -24.65 -9.05
CA LEU A 240 13.98 -24.88 -7.63
C LEU A 240 14.53 -26.29 -7.46
N ASP A 241 15.51 -26.45 -6.58
CA ASP A 241 16.13 -27.75 -6.28
C ASP A 241 15.13 -28.70 -5.59
N ASP A 242 14.23 -28.13 -4.77
CA ASP A 242 13.15 -28.86 -4.09
C ASP A 242 11.81 -28.52 -4.75
N PRO A 243 11.03 -29.55 -5.20
CA PRO A 243 9.70 -29.32 -5.78
C PRO A 243 8.69 -28.75 -4.79
N ASP A 244 8.92 -28.91 -3.47
CA ASP A 244 8.06 -28.36 -2.41
C ASP A 244 8.41 -26.91 -2.03
N GLU A 245 9.49 -26.35 -2.58
CA GLU A 245 9.79 -24.93 -2.45
C GLU A 245 8.94 -24.10 -3.40
N HIS A 246 8.44 -22.96 -2.89
CA HIS A 246 7.58 -22.05 -3.63
C HIS A 246 8.15 -20.61 -3.72
N ILE A 247 9.22 -20.32 -2.99
CA ILE A 247 9.92 -19.03 -3.00
C ILE A 247 11.35 -19.27 -3.47
N SER A 248 11.85 -18.43 -4.35
CA SER A 248 13.23 -18.50 -4.80
C SER A 248 14.21 -18.31 -3.62
N PRO A 249 15.40 -18.89 -3.68
CA PRO A 249 16.43 -18.71 -2.66
C PRO A 249 16.72 -17.24 -2.39
N MET A 250 16.83 -16.87 -1.12
CA MET A 250 17.22 -15.52 -0.71
C MET A 250 18.73 -15.34 -0.93
N LEU A 251 19.12 -14.43 -1.84
CA LEU A 251 20.51 -14.16 -2.17
C LEU A 251 21.17 -13.19 -1.19
N LEU A 252 20.41 -12.22 -0.70
CA LEU A 252 20.93 -11.26 0.29
C LEU A 252 19.81 -10.70 1.16
N GLU A 253 20.22 -10.35 2.37
CA GLU A 253 19.41 -9.63 3.35
C GLU A 253 20.20 -8.47 3.94
N HIS A 254 19.63 -7.30 3.95
CA HIS A 254 20.20 -6.11 4.53
C HIS A 254 19.22 -5.49 5.53
N ASP A 255 19.76 -5.08 6.67
CA ASP A 255 19.09 -4.29 7.69
C ASP A 255 19.89 -2.98 7.81
N ASP A 256 19.27 -1.83 7.52
CA ASP A 256 19.92 -0.51 7.61
C ASP A 256 20.11 -0.04 9.04
N ARG A 257 19.53 -0.74 10.03
CA ARG A 257 19.66 -0.49 11.46
C ARG A 257 19.22 0.91 11.86
N ALA A 258 18.09 1.36 11.33
CA ALA A 258 17.51 2.66 11.62
C ALA A 258 18.47 3.85 11.40
N ARG A 259 19.32 3.79 10.38
CA ARG A 259 20.31 4.86 10.13
C ARG A 259 19.69 6.11 9.55
N HIS A 260 18.61 5.94 8.80
CA HIS A 260 18.03 6.98 7.95
C HIS A 260 16.62 7.38 8.36
N HIS A 261 15.99 6.58 9.23
CA HIS A 261 14.68 6.83 9.78
C HIS A 261 14.78 6.90 11.29
N THR A 262 14.34 7.99 11.89
CA THR A 262 14.47 8.22 13.35
C THR A 262 13.26 7.71 14.14
N ALA A 263 12.26 7.16 13.45
CA ALA A 263 11.08 6.51 14.00
C ALA A 263 10.59 5.43 13.03
N GLY A 264 9.43 4.80 13.31
CA GLY A 264 8.92 3.68 12.52
C GLY A 264 8.74 3.97 11.03
N VAL A 265 9.22 3.04 10.19
CA VAL A 265 9.00 3.07 8.74
C VAL A 265 7.62 2.50 8.45
N THR A 266 6.70 3.35 8.02
CA THR A 266 5.25 3.07 7.91
C THR A 266 4.74 2.92 6.48
N ALA A 267 5.56 3.30 5.50
CA ALA A 267 5.25 3.13 4.08
C ALA A 267 6.50 2.94 3.25
N ILE A 268 6.46 2.00 2.30
CA ILE A 268 7.53 1.70 1.36
C ILE A 268 6.92 1.54 -0.03
N LEU A 269 7.32 2.38 -0.97
CA LEU A 269 6.87 2.35 -2.35
C LEU A 269 8.08 2.16 -3.27
N PRO A 270 8.30 0.97 -3.84
CA PRO A 270 9.33 0.75 -4.85
C PRO A 270 9.07 1.62 -6.08
N LEU A 271 10.09 2.32 -6.56
CA LEU A 271 9.99 3.17 -7.74
C LEU A 271 10.43 2.39 -8.98
N ASP A 272 9.63 2.51 -10.07
CA ASP A 272 9.93 1.85 -11.34
C ASP A 272 11.01 2.65 -12.11
N VAL A 273 12.24 2.47 -11.67
CA VAL A 273 13.47 2.96 -12.28
C VAL A 273 14.48 1.81 -12.38
N PRO A 274 15.46 1.89 -13.29
CA PRO A 274 16.54 0.90 -13.34
C PRO A 274 17.25 0.78 -11.99
N LEU A 275 17.74 -0.44 -11.67
CA LEU A 275 18.59 -0.65 -10.52
C LEU A 275 19.85 0.22 -10.61
N VAL A 276 20.23 0.83 -9.50
CA VAL A 276 21.49 1.56 -9.36
C VAL A 276 22.41 0.72 -8.47
N ASP A 277 23.60 0.36 -8.94
CA ASP A 277 24.52 -0.53 -8.23
C ASP A 277 23.84 -1.81 -7.71
N ASP A 278 23.02 -2.44 -8.58
CA ASP A 278 22.21 -3.63 -8.28
C ASP A 278 21.19 -3.46 -7.12
N ALA A 279 20.91 -2.26 -6.67
CA ALA A 279 19.97 -1.95 -5.62
C ALA A 279 18.80 -1.09 -6.14
N PRO A 280 17.56 -1.34 -5.66
CA PRO A 280 16.39 -0.57 -6.07
C PRO A 280 16.31 0.77 -5.33
N VAL A 281 15.57 1.71 -5.95
CA VAL A 281 15.22 2.99 -5.33
C VAL A 281 13.78 2.92 -4.84
N LEU A 282 13.58 3.33 -3.60
CA LEU A 282 12.30 3.33 -2.91
C LEU A 282 11.88 4.75 -2.56
N LEU A 283 10.58 4.97 -2.40
CA LEU A 283 10.06 6.11 -1.66
C LEU A 283 9.59 5.60 -0.30
N THR A 284 10.12 6.15 0.79
CA THR A 284 9.80 5.71 2.15
C THR A 284 9.11 6.80 2.94
N GLY A 285 8.07 6.40 3.69
CA GLY A 285 7.38 7.22 4.67
C GLY A 285 7.68 6.74 6.09
N CYS A 286 7.77 7.68 7.02
CA CYS A 286 8.18 7.42 8.38
C CYS A 286 7.36 8.25 9.39
N TYR A 287 7.24 7.77 10.63
CA TYR A 287 6.65 8.52 11.75
C TYR A 287 7.39 9.84 12.06
N ASP A 288 8.66 9.94 11.68
CA ASP A 288 9.48 11.15 11.82
C ASP A 288 9.10 12.27 10.84
N GLU A 289 7.94 12.17 10.18
CA GLU A 289 7.38 13.13 9.22
C GLU A 289 8.14 13.20 7.88
N GLY A 290 9.19 12.42 7.72
CA GLY A 290 10.06 12.40 6.54
C GLY A 290 9.49 11.53 5.41
N LEU A 291 9.45 12.10 4.21
CA LEU A 291 9.32 11.39 2.95
C LEU A 291 10.69 11.37 2.29
N ARG A 292 11.23 10.17 2.00
CA ARG A 292 12.58 10.02 1.49
C ARG A 292 12.60 9.22 0.19
N VAL A 293 13.39 9.69 -0.78
CA VAL A 293 13.88 8.84 -1.86
C VAL A 293 15.09 8.09 -1.32
N TYR A 294 14.95 6.78 -1.21
CA TYR A 294 15.87 5.91 -0.51
C TYR A 294 16.46 4.88 -1.47
N HIS A 295 17.78 4.83 -1.57
CA HIS A 295 18.51 3.82 -2.33
C HIS A 295 18.82 2.65 -1.41
N ALA A 296 18.21 1.50 -1.71
CA ALA A 296 18.20 0.31 -0.83
C ALA A 296 19.48 -0.53 -0.94
N THR A 297 20.65 0.12 -0.85
CA THR A 297 21.95 -0.54 -0.77
C THR A 297 22.16 -1.17 0.61
N ARG A 298 23.26 -1.89 0.78
CA ARG A 298 23.62 -2.52 2.08
C ARG A 298 23.61 -1.56 3.26
N ARG A 299 23.96 -0.29 3.04
CA ARG A 299 24.00 0.72 4.11
C ARG A 299 22.80 1.66 4.07
N GLY A 300 22.04 1.62 3.00
CA GLY A 300 21.06 2.61 2.67
C GLY A 300 21.69 3.96 2.31
N GLU A 301 20.99 4.76 1.53
CA GLU A 301 21.36 6.13 1.20
C GLU A 301 20.10 6.94 0.95
N VAL A 302 20.00 8.14 1.52
CA VAL A 302 18.91 9.08 1.24
C VAL A 302 19.34 9.98 0.08
N LEU A 303 18.66 9.86 -1.04
CA LEU A 303 18.92 10.62 -2.27
C LEU A 303 18.19 11.97 -2.28
N ALA A 304 17.03 12.04 -1.66
CA ALA A 304 16.26 13.27 -1.41
C ALA A 304 15.34 13.08 -0.21
N GLU A 305 15.04 14.17 0.49
CA GLU A 305 14.17 14.17 1.66
C GLU A 305 13.28 15.40 1.69
N GLN A 306 12.03 15.21 2.15
CA GLN A 306 11.06 16.28 2.35
C GLN A 306 10.21 16.00 3.58
N GLY A 307 10.15 16.95 4.53
CA GLY A 307 9.18 16.91 5.63
C GLY A 307 7.76 17.18 5.14
N LEU A 308 6.79 16.40 5.62
CA LEU A 308 5.38 16.53 5.25
C LEU A 308 4.48 17.02 6.40
N ASP A 309 5.07 17.53 7.47
CA ASP A 309 4.43 18.13 8.65
C ASP A 309 3.67 17.12 9.54
N GLY A 310 3.72 15.82 9.24
CA GLY A 310 3.12 14.73 10.01
C GLY A 310 3.62 13.38 9.57
N GLY A 311 3.53 12.39 10.46
CA GLY A 311 4.00 11.03 10.19
C GLY A 311 3.40 10.46 8.90
N VAL A 312 4.23 10.01 7.99
CA VAL A 312 3.82 9.55 6.65
C VAL A 312 3.35 8.11 6.74
N TRP A 313 2.04 7.91 6.88
CA TRP A 313 1.45 6.60 7.15
C TRP A 313 1.28 5.72 5.92
N ARG A 314 0.81 6.28 4.81
CA ARG A 314 0.60 5.54 3.54
C ARG A 314 1.01 6.38 2.34
N LEU A 315 1.50 5.70 1.33
CA LEU A 315 1.88 6.27 0.03
C LEU A 315 1.12 5.54 -1.08
N GLN A 316 0.50 6.29 -1.98
CA GLN A 316 -0.16 5.76 -3.16
C GLN A 316 0.45 6.38 -4.42
N LEU A 317 1.04 5.56 -5.28
CA LEU A 317 1.48 5.98 -6.60
C LEU A 317 0.25 6.22 -7.50
N LEU A 318 0.12 7.43 -8.00
CA LEU A 318 -0.99 7.83 -8.87
C LEU A 318 -0.63 7.72 -10.34
N ASN A 319 0.55 8.20 -10.70
CA ASN A 319 1.03 8.22 -12.07
C ASN A 319 2.56 8.20 -12.12
N THR A 320 3.09 7.60 -13.18
CA THR A 320 4.50 7.66 -13.56
C THR A 320 4.62 8.23 -14.97
N THR A 321 5.40 9.30 -15.14
CA THR A 321 5.70 9.90 -16.45
C THR A 321 7.18 9.75 -16.74
N ARG A 322 7.50 9.24 -17.93
CA ARG A 322 8.87 9.13 -18.45
C ARG A 322 9.05 10.14 -19.59
N ILE A 323 10.04 11.01 -19.46
CA ILE A 323 10.35 12.04 -20.46
C ILE A 323 11.60 11.59 -21.20
N PRO A 324 11.53 11.39 -22.53
CA PRO A 324 12.69 10.97 -23.32
C PRO A 324 13.75 12.08 -23.41
N GLY A 325 14.99 11.69 -23.60
CA GLY A 325 16.09 12.64 -23.83
C GLY A 325 15.99 13.33 -25.18
N SER A 326 16.54 14.55 -25.28
CA SER A 326 16.55 15.33 -26.53
C SER A 326 17.44 14.71 -27.61
N ASP A 327 18.52 14.07 -27.19
CA ASP A 327 19.58 13.56 -28.09
C ASP A 327 19.37 12.09 -28.46
N ASP A 328 18.68 11.34 -27.61
CA ASP A 328 18.30 9.95 -27.83
C ASP A 328 16.93 9.68 -27.19
N PRO A 329 15.85 9.53 -28.00
CA PRO A 329 14.50 9.25 -27.48
C PRO A 329 14.38 7.89 -26.79
N SER A 330 15.30 6.95 -26.98
CA SER A 330 15.34 5.67 -26.28
C SER A 330 15.85 5.81 -24.83
N ASN A 331 16.54 6.92 -24.54
CA ASN A 331 17.07 7.22 -23.21
C ASN A 331 16.12 8.16 -22.45
N VAL A 332 15.72 7.76 -21.26
CA VAL A 332 14.83 8.58 -20.41
C VAL A 332 15.65 9.65 -19.70
N SER A 333 15.34 10.93 -19.95
CA SER A 333 16.02 12.06 -19.31
C SER A 333 15.42 12.44 -17.96
N GLU A 334 14.13 12.15 -17.75
CA GLU A 334 13.44 12.48 -16.49
C GLU A 334 12.32 11.48 -16.19
N HIS A 335 12.27 11.00 -14.94
CA HIS A 335 11.11 10.31 -14.39
C HIS A 335 10.37 11.23 -13.45
N ARG A 336 9.04 11.22 -13.52
CA ARG A 336 8.15 11.92 -12.58
C ARG A 336 7.15 10.95 -11.99
N PHE A 337 7.07 10.94 -10.68
CA PHE A 337 6.10 10.15 -9.92
C PHE A 337 5.15 11.11 -9.20
N LEU A 338 3.86 10.93 -9.42
CA LEU A 338 2.82 11.64 -8.68
C LEU A 338 2.34 10.71 -7.56
N VAL A 339 2.42 11.17 -6.32
CA VAL A 339 2.16 10.36 -5.12
C VAL A 339 1.20 11.07 -4.19
N LEU A 340 0.18 10.35 -3.71
CA LEU A 340 -0.68 10.76 -2.61
C LEU A 340 -0.11 10.20 -1.32
N ALA A 341 0.10 11.06 -0.31
CA ALA A 341 0.61 10.69 0.99
C ALA A 341 -0.40 11.00 2.09
N SER A 342 -0.79 10.00 2.88
CA SER A 342 -1.56 10.17 4.12
C SER A 342 -0.60 10.48 5.26
N CYS A 343 -0.73 11.68 5.87
CA CYS A 343 0.26 12.22 6.79
C CYS A 343 -0.31 12.46 8.20
N MET A 344 -0.97 11.44 8.75
CA MET A 344 -1.50 11.47 10.13
C MET A 344 -2.19 12.81 10.47
N HIS A 345 -1.77 13.48 11.56
CA HIS A 345 -2.36 14.75 12.02
C HIS A 345 -2.21 15.91 11.04
N ALA A 346 -1.30 15.80 10.07
CA ALA A 346 -1.13 16.83 9.05
C ALA A 346 -2.12 16.69 7.87
N GLY A 347 -2.89 15.60 7.80
CA GLY A 347 -3.85 15.33 6.71
C GLY A 347 -3.18 14.73 5.47
N THR A 348 -3.62 15.11 4.27
CA THR A 348 -3.15 14.50 3.02
C THR A 348 -2.25 15.45 2.23
N ARG A 349 -1.24 14.90 1.55
CA ARG A 349 -0.33 15.63 0.66
C ARG A 349 -0.39 15.04 -0.74
N LEU A 350 -0.39 15.89 -1.76
CA LEU A 350 -0.06 15.50 -3.12
C LEU A 350 1.38 15.92 -3.40
N VAL A 351 2.20 14.95 -3.79
CA VAL A 351 3.65 15.14 -3.92
C VAL A 351 4.10 14.72 -5.32
N ARG A 352 5.03 15.45 -5.89
CA ARG A 352 5.77 15.08 -7.11
C ARG A 352 7.19 14.69 -6.72
N VAL A 353 7.60 13.49 -7.09
CA VAL A 353 8.99 13.05 -7.00
C VAL A 353 9.58 13.06 -8.41
N THR A 354 10.76 13.61 -8.57
CA THR A 354 11.44 13.70 -9.87
C THR A 354 12.82 13.09 -9.79
N CYS A 355 13.20 12.37 -10.84
CA CYS A 355 14.57 11.92 -11.09
C CYS A 355 15.01 12.48 -12.44
N LYS A 356 15.99 13.36 -12.47
CA LYS A 356 16.59 13.89 -13.69
C LYS A 356 17.98 13.34 -13.88
N HIS A 357 18.27 12.89 -15.07
CA HIS A 357 19.61 12.46 -15.44
C HIS A 357 20.40 13.67 -15.98
N GLU A 358 21.16 14.31 -15.12
CA GLU A 358 21.99 15.48 -15.44
C GLU A 358 23.47 15.06 -15.41
N TYR A 359 24.19 15.28 -16.50
CA TYR A 359 25.62 14.95 -16.62
C TYR A 359 25.97 13.49 -16.27
N GLY A 360 25.03 12.57 -16.52
CA GLY A 360 25.25 11.13 -16.29
C GLY A 360 24.97 10.64 -14.86
N ALA A 361 24.53 11.51 -13.96
CA ALA A 361 24.11 11.14 -12.60
C ALA A 361 22.63 11.45 -12.36
N PRO A 362 21.90 10.61 -11.60
CA PRO A 362 20.53 10.87 -11.23
C PRO A 362 20.49 12.00 -10.17
N ASN A 363 19.65 13.02 -10.41
CA ASN A 363 19.36 14.09 -9.47
C ASN A 363 17.90 13.97 -9.04
N TRP A 364 17.66 13.72 -7.75
CA TRP A 364 16.35 13.50 -7.17
C TRP A 364 15.81 14.75 -6.48
N GLY A 365 14.51 14.98 -6.63
CA GLY A 365 13.81 16.06 -5.96
C GLY A 365 12.40 15.65 -5.54
N ILE A 366 11.92 16.27 -4.45
CA ILE A 366 10.56 16.08 -3.92
C ILE A 366 9.90 17.46 -3.81
N GLU A 367 8.71 17.58 -4.37
CA GLU A 367 7.92 18.82 -4.36
C GLU A 367 6.51 18.55 -3.83
N VAL A 368 6.06 19.31 -2.84
CA VAL A 368 4.68 19.26 -2.34
C VAL A 368 3.83 20.15 -3.23
N LEU A 369 2.83 19.58 -3.91
CA LEU A 369 1.92 20.28 -4.82
C LEU A 369 0.67 20.78 -4.11
N ALA A 370 0.14 19.97 -3.16
CA ALA A 370 -1.04 20.33 -2.41
C ALA A 370 -1.03 19.78 -0.98
N LYS A 371 -1.71 20.50 -0.08
CA LYS A 371 -1.91 20.14 1.32
C LYS A 371 -3.40 20.24 1.65
N PHE A 372 -4.05 19.08 1.86
CA PHE A 372 -5.41 19.00 2.40
C PHE A 372 -5.33 18.82 3.92
N THR A 373 -5.88 19.77 4.68
CA THR A 373 -5.67 19.90 6.15
C THR A 373 -6.96 20.04 6.96
N GLU A 374 -8.13 19.70 6.40
CA GLU A 374 -9.41 19.83 7.12
C GLU A 374 -9.70 18.68 8.10
N HIS A 375 -8.88 17.63 8.12
CA HIS A 375 -8.95 16.57 9.11
C HIS A 375 -8.53 17.06 10.49
N GLU A 376 -9.30 16.72 11.53
CA GLU A 376 -9.04 17.14 12.92
C GLU A 376 -8.28 16.07 13.70
N SER A 377 -8.01 14.92 13.08
CA SER A 377 -7.31 13.81 13.70
C SER A 377 -6.40 13.07 12.70
N MET A 378 -6.09 11.79 12.95
CA MET A 378 -5.14 11.04 12.17
C MET A 378 -5.70 10.61 10.81
N ASN A 379 -5.14 11.11 9.73
CA ASN A 379 -5.38 10.65 8.37
C ASN A 379 -4.55 9.39 8.11
N TYR A 380 -5.16 8.24 8.21
CA TYR A 380 -4.53 6.96 7.90
C TYR A 380 -4.77 6.50 6.46
N ALA A 381 -5.82 6.98 5.82
CA ALA A 381 -6.17 6.53 4.49
C ALA A 381 -6.65 7.65 3.58
N SER A 382 -6.18 7.61 2.34
CA SER A 382 -6.64 8.45 1.24
C SER A 382 -6.52 7.68 -0.07
N GLY A 383 -7.37 8.03 -1.03
CA GLY A 383 -7.39 7.43 -2.35
C GLY A 383 -7.79 8.43 -3.43
N VAL A 384 -7.49 8.10 -4.67
CA VAL A 384 -7.82 8.91 -5.85
C VAL A 384 -8.79 8.16 -6.73
N TRP A 385 -9.84 8.86 -7.15
CA TRP A 385 -10.76 8.38 -8.18
C TRP A 385 -10.05 8.29 -9.53
N LYS A 386 -10.09 7.11 -10.14
CA LYS A 386 -9.48 6.80 -11.44
C LYS A 386 -10.49 6.49 -12.53
N GLY A 387 -11.78 6.83 -12.30
CA GLY A 387 -12.87 6.52 -13.23
C GLY A 387 -12.92 7.44 -14.45
N GLY A 388 -13.06 6.85 -15.63
CA GLY A 388 -13.57 7.49 -16.83
C GLY A 388 -12.59 8.16 -17.77
N GLN A 389 -11.37 8.53 -17.37
CA GLN A 389 -10.33 9.07 -18.28
C GLN A 389 -8.93 8.79 -17.76
N GLU A 390 -7.99 8.56 -18.66
CA GLU A 390 -6.58 8.57 -18.30
C GLU A 390 -6.24 9.90 -17.62
N MET A 391 -5.64 9.86 -16.42
CA MET A 391 -5.19 11.05 -15.66
C MET A 391 -4.28 11.99 -16.46
N THR A 392 -3.85 11.57 -17.64
CA THR A 392 -3.04 12.34 -18.59
C THR A 392 -3.80 13.48 -19.28
N ARG A 393 -5.14 13.52 -19.20
CA ARG A 393 -5.97 14.52 -19.88
C ARG A 393 -6.80 15.42 -18.95
N SER A 394 -6.93 15.04 -17.68
CA SER A 394 -7.61 15.88 -16.68
C SER A 394 -6.56 16.68 -15.90
N SER A 395 -6.74 17.98 -15.82
CA SER A 395 -5.94 18.84 -14.93
C SER A 395 -6.38 18.71 -13.47
N GLU A 396 -7.51 18.05 -13.18
CA GLU A 396 -8.09 17.92 -11.84
C GLU A 396 -7.94 16.48 -11.33
N VAL A 397 -7.46 16.32 -10.10
CA VAL A 397 -7.41 15.06 -9.35
C VAL A 397 -8.48 15.08 -8.27
N LEU A 398 -9.41 14.11 -8.31
CA LEU A 398 -10.47 13.94 -7.33
C LEU A 398 -10.04 12.92 -6.27
N CYS A 399 -9.98 13.38 -5.02
CA CYS A 399 -9.49 12.61 -3.88
C CYS A 399 -10.58 12.35 -2.85
N VAL A 400 -10.47 11.21 -2.17
CA VAL A 400 -11.20 10.89 -0.96
C VAL A 400 -10.18 10.63 0.14
N SER A 401 -10.34 11.22 1.31
CA SER A 401 -9.47 11.00 2.47
C SER A 401 -10.29 10.86 3.74
N SER A 402 -9.76 10.11 4.71
CA SER A 402 -10.44 9.82 5.97
C SER A 402 -9.62 10.26 7.18
N SER A 403 -10.31 10.52 8.29
CA SER A 403 -9.70 10.87 9.57
C SER A 403 -10.27 10.01 10.67
N PHE A 404 -9.40 9.44 11.53
CA PHE A 404 -9.71 8.31 12.40
C PHE A 404 -10.62 8.68 13.58
N TYR A 405 -10.16 9.55 14.50
CA TYR A 405 -10.90 9.81 15.75
C TYR A 405 -12.13 10.68 15.54
N ASP A 406 -12.09 11.65 14.63
CA ASP A 406 -13.23 12.47 14.25
C ASP A 406 -14.14 11.79 13.21
N ARG A 407 -13.76 10.57 12.73
CA ARG A 407 -14.55 9.72 11.83
C ARG A 407 -14.96 10.41 10.54
N ARG A 408 -14.18 11.35 10.09
CA ARG A 408 -14.49 12.20 8.93
C ARG A 408 -14.03 11.53 7.64
N LEU A 409 -14.86 11.62 6.61
CA LEU A 409 -14.57 11.23 5.24
C LEU A 409 -14.82 12.43 4.33
N CYS A 410 -13.81 12.92 3.63
CA CYS A 410 -13.83 14.13 2.83
C CYS A 410 -13.56 13.84 1.36
N VAL A 411 -14.32 14.50 0.47
CA VAL A 411 -14.07 14.57 -0.97
C VAL A 411 -13.50 15.95 -1.29
N TRP A 412 -12.39 15.99 -2.00
CA TRP A 412 -11.72 17.24 -2.39
C TRP A 412 -11.02 17.08 -3.74
N THR A 413 -10.70 18.20 -4.38
CA THR A 413 -10.04 18.22 -5.69
C THR A 413 -8.82 19.12 -5.69
N VAL A 414 -7.88 18.80 -6.57
CA VAL A 414 -6.65 19.58 -6.78
C VAL A 414 -6.32 19.63 -8.27
N ASP A 415 -5.84 20.77 -8.75
CA ASP A 415 -5.36 20.96 -10.12
C ASP A 415 -3.88 20.56 -10.25
N LEU A 416 -3.50 19.89 -11.38
CA LEU A 416 -2.13 19.45 -11.67
C LEU A 416 -1.38 20.42 -12.58
#